data_573f21658a154e724e81e435b62d8895
#
_entry.id   573f21658a154e724e81e435b62d8895
#
_cell.length_a   1.000
_cell.length_b   1.000
_cell.length_c   1.000
_cell.angle_alpha   90.00
_cell.angle_beta   90.00
_cell.angle_gamma   90.00
#
_symmetry.space_group_name_H-M   'P 1'
#
loop_
_entity.id
_entity.type
_entity.pdbx_description
1 polymer ?
#
loop_
_entity_poly.entity_id
_entity_poly.type
_entity_poly.pdbx_seq_one_letter_code
_entity_poly.pdbx_strand_id
1 'polypeptide(L)'
;MKILSPPKQNEVKIVKQPVITQREINKIIKYQKLVQQEGYRPFITVRNSNSVGLSHIIFSHKTGRTHHLLSNGELEAFINFEHDQSVLDIYEQYPLPLNETIECAALINKYHPAKYKERDHETKLIPAATMTTDFVLLKRDIRSGQNVLQPIYYKPSSEFCRKNTSAQKVIRTMSKFQIEQAYWENNGYSLIQCDENTFNSNKTYNLKWLRECYQHLSSLDVPEDLYTSLLLTLTENVRSMPTETLKSQLQFAATTLNMELVQVMYLFQKACYTNALPIDLNVKIELYRPLNLIVGSYAD
;
A
#
# COMPACT_ATOMS: atom_id res chain seq x y z
N MET A 1 6.97 66.90 8.19
CA MET A 1 7.22 65.59 8.79
C MET A 1 5.94 64.73 8.55
N LYS A 2 5.95 63.83 7.58
CA LYS A 2 4.78 62.95 7.34
C LYS A 2 4.87 61.78 8.30
N ILE A 3 3.91 61.66 9.23
CA ILE A 3 3.76 60.51 10.12
C ILE A 3 3.33 59.33 9.26
N LEU A 4 4.19 58.35 9.08
CA LEU A 4 3.91 57.08 8.44
C LEU A 4 2.91 56.30 9.36
N SER A 5 1.73 56.01 8.83
CA SER A 5 0.76 55.16 9.50
C SER A 5 1.36 53.76 9.73
N PRO A 6 1.14 53.11 10.89
CA PRO A 6 1.64 51.80 11.15
C PRO A 6 1.09 50.80 10.09
N PRO A 7 1.86 49.78 9.70
CA PRO A 7 1.41 48.80 8.73
C PRO A 7 0.15 48.13 9.29
N LYS A 8 -0.90 48.02 8.44
CA LYS A 8 -2.13 47.31 8.78
C LYS A 8 -1.71 45.89 9.15
N GLN A 9 -1.98 45.49 10.39
CA GLN A 9 -1.91 44.10 10.79
C GLN A 9 -2.86 43.34 9.87
N ASN A 10 -2.32 42.43 9.03
CA ASN A 10 -3.14 41.52 8.25
C ASN A 10 -3.88 40.63 9.25
N GLU A 11 -5.16 40.88 9.45
CA GLU A 11 -6.03 39.96 10.16
C GLU A 11 -5.93 38.60 9.46
N VAL A 12 -5.41 37.59 10.14
CA VAL A 12 -5.36 36.21 9.65
C VAL A 12 -6.81 35.78 9.50
N LYS A 13 -7.32 35.76 8.27
CA LYS A 13 -8.67 35.27 7.99
C LYS A 13 -8.73 33.78 8.35
N ILE A 14 -9.42 33.48 9.44
CA ILE A 14 -9.67 32.10 9.86
C ILE A 14 -10.56 31.44 8.79
N VAL A 15 -10.09 30.33 8.23
CA VAL A 15 -10.83 29.56 7.22
C VAL A 15 -12.03 28.88 7.90
N LYS A 16 -13.26 29.26 7.50
CA LYS A 16 -14.48 28.63 8.02
C LYS A 16 -14.54 27.17 7.57
N GLN A 17 -14.57 26.25 8.53
CA GLN A 17 -14.57 24.81 8.28
C GLN A 17 -15.96 24.29 7.86
N PRO A 18 -16.02 23.13 7.14
CA PRO A 18 -17.27 22.42 6.88
C PRO A 18 -17.84 21.84 8.16
N VAL A 19 -19.13 21.49 8.17
CA VAL A 19 -19.84 21.02 9.37
C VAL A 19 -19.88 19.49 9.44
N ILE A 20 -19.84 18.96 10.67
CA ILE A 20 -20.09 17.53 10.90
C ILE A 20 -21.61 17.34 10.95
N THR A 21 -22.15 16.50 10.07
CA THR A 21 -23.58 16.17 10.04
C THR A 21 -23.88 14.87 10.75
N GLN A 22 -25.11 14.74 11.28
CA GLN A 22 -25.56 13.49 11.91
C GLN A 22 -25.47 12.28 10.95
N ARG A 23 -25.70 12.52 9.67
CA ARG A 23 -25.55 11.50 8.62
C ARG A 23 -24.13 10.92 8.56
N GLU A 24 -23.11 11.79 8.64
CA GLU A 24 -21.70 11.34 8.60
C GLU A 24 -21.34 10.64 9.91
N ILE A 25 -21.79 11.12 11.04
CA ILE A 25 -21.62 10.44 12.34
C ILE A 25 -22.22 9.03 12.28
N ASN A 26 -23.45 8.88 11.81
CA ASN A 26 -24.11 7.58 11.70
C ASN A 26 -23.36 6.62 10.76
N LYS A 27 -22.77 7.15 9.67
CA LYS A 27 -21.93 6.36 8.74
C LYS A 27 -20.69 5.83 9.45
N ILE A 28 -20.02 6.66 10.23
CA ILE A 28 -18.83 6.28 11.00
C ILE A 28 -19.19 5.23 12.06
N ILE A 29 -20.27 5.44 12.82
CA ILE A 29 -20.74 4.49 13.84
C ILE A 29 -21.06 3.13 13.21
N LYS A 30 -21.76 3.13 12.06
CA LYS A 30 -22.06 1.89 11.33
C LYS A 30 -20.78 1.17 10.90
N TYR A 31 -19.82 1.90 10.37
CA TYR A 31 -18.51 1.34 9.98
C TYR A 31 -17.79 0.72 11.20
N GLN A 32 -17.70 1.45 12.31
CA GLN A 32 -17.05 0.96 13.54
C GLN A 32 -17.70 -0.33 14.07
N LYS A 33 -19.04 -0.42 14.07
CA LYS A 33 -19.75 -1.65 14.44
C LYS A 33 -19.38 -2.84 13.53
N LEU A 34 -19.30 -2.61 12.23
CA LEU A 34 -18.91 -3.66 11.27
C LEU A 34 -17.46 -4.11 11.52
N VAL A 35 -16.53 -3.19 11.75
CA VAL A 35 -15.14 -3.53 12.07
C VAL A 35 -15.02 -4.31 13.37
N GLN A 36 -15.83 -3.99 14.39
CA GLN A 36 -15.85 -4.74 15.65
C GLN A 36 -16.38 -6.17 15.49
N GLN A 37 -17.32 -6.39 14.58
CA GLN A 37 -17.96 -7.70 14.36
C GLN A 37 -17.19 -8.59 13.39
N GLU A 38 -16.66 -8.02 12.32
CA GLU A 38 -16.12 -8.77 11.18
C GLU A 38 -14.60 -8.61 11.01
N GLY A 39 -13.96 -7.80 11.86
CA GLY A 39 -12.56 -7.40 11.69
C GLY A 39 -12.41 -6.22 10.74
N TYR A 40 -11.16 -5.83 10.49
CA TYR A 40 -10.87 -4.67 9.66
C TYR A 40 -11.39 -4.81 8.22
N ARG A 41 -11.94 -3.71 7.72
CA ARG A 41 -12.34 -3.52 6.32
C ARG A 41 -12.10 -2.07 5.90
N PRO A 42 -11.82 -1.78 4.61
CA PRO A 42 -11.60 -0.42 4.16
C PRO A 42 -12.87 0.43 4.29
N PHE A 43 -12.69 1.70 4.69
CA PHE A 43 -13.80 2.65 4.75
C PHE A 43 -14.34 3.01 3.37
N ILE A 44 -13.44 3.09 2.37
CA ILE A 44 -13.77 3.26 0.95
C ILE A 44 -13.48 1.94 0.23
N THR A 45 -14.51 1.31 -0.32
CA THR A 45 -14.38 0.09 -1.12
C THR A 45 -14.35 0.44 -2.61
N VAL A 46 -13.85 -0.46 -3.45
CA VAL A 46 -13.88 -0.32 -4.92
C VAL A 46 -15.30 -0.04 -5.43
N ARG A 47 -16.33 -0.67 -4.82
CA ARG A 47 -17.74 -0.48 -5.22
C ARG A 47 -18.28 0.91 -4.87
N ASN A 48 -17.74 1.55 -3.82
CA ASN A 48 -18.21 2.84 -3.30
C ASN A 48 -17.29 3.99 -3.70
N SER A 49 -16.22 3.69 -4.44
CA SER A 49 -15.25 4.70 -4.90
C SER A 49 -15.72 5.34 -6.21
N ASN A 50 -15.50 6.64 -6.33
CA ASN A 50 -15.60 7.37 -7.59
C ASN A 50 -14.22 7.48 -8.29
N SER A 51 -13.31 6.54 -8.02
CA SER A 51 -12.00 6.52 -8.67
C SER A 51 -12.15 6.37 -10.19
N VAL A 52 -11.39 7.17 -10.93
CA VAL A 52 -11.32 7.10 -12.40
C VAL A 52 -10.28 6.06 -12.84
N GLY A 53 -9.38 5.65 -11.94
CA GLY A 53 -8.33 4.67 -12.19
C GLY A 53 -8.83 3.23 -12.16
N LEU A 54 -8.01 2.31 -12.69
CA LEU A 54 -8.25 0.88 -12.58
C LEU A 54 -8.11 0.47 -11.12
N SER A 55 -9.21 -0.02 -10.54
CA SER A 55 -9.29 -0.48 -9.16
C SER A 55 -9.14 -2.01 -9.08
N HIS A 56 -8.66 -2.50 -7.95
CA HIS A 56 -8.38 -3.93 -7.74
C HIS A 56 -9.01 -4.44 -6.45
N ILE A 57 -9.46 -5.70 -6.50
CA ILE A 57 -9.86 -6.47 -5.34
C ILE A 57 -8.94 -7.68 -5.29
N ILE A 58 -8.16 -7.82 -4.22
CA ILE A 58 -7.11 -8.82 -4.12
C ILE A 58 -7.12 -9.48 -2.74
N PHE A 59 -7.05 -10.81 -2.69
CA PHE A 59 -6.89 -11.54 -1.45
C PHE A 59 -5.42 -11.59 -1.04
N SER A 60 -5.12 -11.35 0.22
CA SER A 60 -3.80 -11.47 0.81
C SER A 60 -3.71 -12.69 1.71
N HIS A 61 -2.74 -13.56 1.45
CA HIS A 61 -2.44 -14.69 2.32
C HIS A 61 -1.72 -14.26 3.60
N LYS A 62 -1.05 -13.11 3.59
CA LYS A 62 -0.41 -12.55 4.79
C LYS A 62 -1.42 -12.05 5.80
N THR A 63 -2.43 -11.30 5.35
CA THR A 63 -3.44 -10.69 6.24
C THR A 63 -4.70 -11.53 6.39
N GLY A 64 -4.87 -12.59 5.58
CA GLY A 64 -6.02 -13.49 5.59
C GLY A 64 -7.32 -12.84 5.11
N ARG A 65 -7.26 -11.68 4.41
CA ARG A 65 -8.44 -10.92 3.99
C ARG A 65 -8.31 -10.33 2.59
N THR A 66 -9.44 -9.88 2.06
CA THR A 66 -9.53 -9.21 0.76
C THR A 66 -9.33 -7.71 0.94
N HIS A 67 -8.45 -7.13 0.11
CA HIS A 67 -8.13 -5.72 0.07
C HIS A 67 -8.75 -5.02 -1.14
N HIS A 68 -9.12 -3.75 -0.97
CA HIS A 68 -9.69 -2.87 -1.99
C HIS A 68 -8.71 -1.75 -2.31
N LEU A 69 -8.11 -1.81 -3.47
CA LEU A 69 -7.10 -0.85 -3.94
C LEU A 69 -7.72 0.00 -5.06
N LEU A 70 -7.61 1.30 -4.97
CA LEU A 70 -8.35 2.23 -5.82
C LEU A 70 -7.56 2.67 -7.06
N SER A 71 -6.33 2.17 -7.23
CA SER A 71 -5.47 2.46 -8.38
C SER A 71 -4.40 1.38 -8.60
N ASN A 72 -3.80 1.36 -9.81
CA ASN A 72 -2.63 0.52 -10.09
C ASN A 72 -1.45 0.84 -9.15
N GLY A 73 -1.23 2.11 -8.83
CA GLY A 73 -0.15 2.51 -7.94
C GLY A 73 -0.36 2.00 -6.52
N GLU A 74 -1.59 2.02 -6.01
CA GLU A 74 -1.91 1.37 -4.73
C GLU A 74 -1.69 -0.14 -4.78
N LEU A 75 -2.01 -0.81 -5.91
CA LEU A 75 -1.69 -2.24 -6.08
C LEU A 75 -0.19 -2.50 -6.01
N GLU A 76 0.63 -1.67 -6.67
CA GLU A 76 2.08 -1.80 -6.65
C GLU A 76 2.67 -1.59 -5.26
N ALA A 77 2.20 -0.56 -4.56
CA ALA A 77 2.57 -0.32 -3.16
C ALA A 77 2.16 -1.48 -2.26
N PHE A 78 0.92 -1.94 -2.37
CA PHE A 78 0.39 -3.07 -1.59
C PHE A 78 1.22 -4.34 -1.75
N ILE A 79 1.59 -4.74 -2.98
CA ILE A 79 2.39 -5.94 -3.24
C ILE A 79 3.77 -5.84 -2.58
N ASN A 80 4.39 -4.67 -2.59
CA ASN A 80 5.66 -4.45 -1.91
C ASN A 80 5.50 -4.51 -0.37
N PHE A 81 4.43 -3.95 0.18
CA PHE A 81 4.12 -4.03 1.62
C PHE A 81 3.78 -5.47 2.04
N GLU A 82 3.00 -6.19 1.24
CA GLU A 82 2.66 -7.59 1.51
C GLU A 82 3.91 -8.47 1.57
N HIS A 83 4.89 -8.23 0.71
CA HIS A 83 6.15 -8.97 0.69
C HIS A 83 7.10 -8.59 1.85
N ASP A 84 7.02 -7.37 2.38
CA ASP A 84 7.88 -6.91 3.48
C ASP A 84 7.63 -7.74 4.75
N GLN A 85 8.65 -8.49 5.21
CA GLN A 85 8.55 -9.37 6.38
C GLN A 85 8.30 -8.61 7.69
N SER A 86 8.68 -7.33 7.76
CA SER A 86 8.40 -6.48 8.92
C SER A 86 6.94 -6.06 9.01
N VAL A 87 6.19 -6.10 7.91
CA VAL A 87 4.76 -5.78 7.86
C VAL A 87 3.93 -6.97 8.34
N LEU A 88 3.16 -6.76 9.39
CA LEU A 88 2.28 -7.77 10.00
C LEU A 88 0.86 -7.68 9.47
N ASP A 89 0.36 -6.45 9.23
CA ASP A 89 -0.97 -6.20 8.67
C ASP A 89 -0.96 -4.89 7.85
N ILE A 90 -1.93 -4.75 6.94
CA ILE A 90 -2.05 -3.64 5.99
C ILE A 90 -3.49 -3.13 6.04
N TYR A 91 -3.73 -1.94 6.58
CA TYR A 91 -5.04 -1.31 6.67
C TYR A 91 -5.19 -0.28 5.55
N GLU A 92 -5.76 -0.68 4.42
CA GLU A 92 -6.04 0.22 3.29
C GLU A 92 -7.26 1.09 3.54
N GLN A 93 -7.25 2.32 3.01
CA GLN A 93 -8.33 3.31 3.14
C GLN A 93 -8.80 3.48 4.60
N TYR A 94 -7.81 3.67 5.49
CA TYR A 94 -8.00 3.79 6.93
C TYR A 94 -8.69 5.12 7.27
N PRO A 95 -9.89 5.12 7.87
CA PRO A 95 -10.64 6.35 8.14
C PRO A 95 -10.03 7.11 9.32
N LEU A 96 -9.91 8.42 9.15
CA LEU A 96 -9.44 9.33 10.18
C LEU A 96 -10.63 9.92 10.95
N PRO A 97 -10.51 10.16 12.28
CA PRO A 97 -11.53 10.82 13.08
C PRO A 97 -11.86 12.21 12.53
N LEU A 98 -13.13 12.43 12.22
CA LEU A 98 -13.57 13.61 11.49
C LEU A 98 -13.39 14.92 12.28
N ASN A 99 -13.62 14.89 13.60
CA ASN A 99 -13.39 16.02 14.49
C ASN A 99 -11.92 16.43 14.52
N GLU A 100 -11.01 15.47 14.69
CA GLU A 100 -9.57 15.71 14.78
C GLU A 100 -8.99 16.25 13.47
N THR A 101 -9.42 15.70 12.33
CA THR A 101 -8.96 16.19 11.01
C THR A 101 -9.48 17.60 10.70
N ILE A 102 -10.68 17.97 11.15
CA ILE A 102 -11.20 19.34 11.05
C ILE A 102 -10.41 20.30 11.95
N GLU A 103 -10.08 19.89 13.17
CA GLU A 103 -9.24 20.67 14.08
C GLU A 103 -7.85 20.89 13.48
N CYS A 104 -7.20 19.83 12.96
CA CYS A 104 -5.93 19.95 12.26
C CYS A 104 -6.02 20.94 11.07
N ALA A 105 -7.08 20.84 10.26
CA ALA A 105 -7.29 21.76 9.14
C ALA A 105 -7.41 23.22 9.60
N ALA A 106 -8.13 23.47 10.69
CA ALA A 106 -8.27 24.81 11.26
C ALA A 106 -6.92 25.35 11.79
N LEU A 107 -6.16 24.53 12.53
CA LEU A 107 -4.87 24.89 13.08
C LEU A 107 -3.84 25.30 12.00
N ILE A 108 -3.81 24.58 10.89
CA ILE A 108 -2.90 24.89 9.77
C ILE A 108 -3.50 25.85 8.74
N ASN A 109 -4.66 26.47 9.06
CA ASN A 109 -5.39 27.41 8.21
C ASN A 109 -5.71 26.87 6.80
N LYS A 110 -6.13 25.59 6.72
CA LYS A 110 -6.59 24.93 5.49
C LYS A 110 -8.08 24.64 5.57
N TYR A 111 -8.72 24.53 4.40
CA TYR A 111 -10.12 24.09 4.32
C TYR A 111 -10.17 22.56 4.29
N HIS A 112 -10.89 21.97 5.24
CA HIS A 112 -11.09 20.52 5.30
C HIS A 112 -11.88 20.01 4.09
N PRO A 113 -11.60 18.80 3.55
CA PRO A 113 -12.38 18.18 2.49
C PRO A 113 -13.88 18.12 2.82
N ALA A 114 -14.72 18.49 1.84
CA ALA A 114 -16.14 18.65 2.03
C ALA A 114 -16.96 18.11 0.87
N LYS A 115 -18.21 17.75 1.16
CA LYS A 115 -19.19 17.20 0.23
C LYS A 115 -20.03 18.32 -0.40
N TYR A 116 -19.48 19.04 -1.35
CA TYR A 116 -20.12 20.18 -2.00
C TYR A 116 -21.47 19.85 -2.66
N LYS A 117 -21.65 18.62 -3.16
CA LYS A 117 -22.90 18.15 -3.77
C LYS A 117 -24.03 17.94 -2.73
N GLU A 118 -23.68 17.79 -1.45
CA GLU A 118 -24.60 17.62 -0.32
C GLU A 118 -24.78 18.94 0.44
N ARG A 119 -24.47 20.10 -0.18
CA ARG A 119 -24.66 21.42 0.42
C ARG A 119 -26.14 21.63 0.74
N ASP A 120 -26.42 22.03 1.97
CA ASP A 120 -27.76 22.43 2.38
C ASP A 120 -28.17 23.73 1.68
N HIS A 121 -29.37 23.75 1.07
CA HIS A 121 -29.84 24.88 0.26
C HIS A 121 -30.33 26.06 1.12
N GLU A 122 -30.79 25.81 2.35
CA GLU A 122 -31.30 26.82 3.24
C GLU A 122 -30.20 27.46 4.09
N THR A 123 -29.49 26.61 4.83
CA THR A 123 -28.42 27.07 5.75
C THR A 123 -27.10 27.35 5.04
N LYS A 124 -26.94 26.93 3.77
CA LYS A 124 -25.69 27.01 2.98
C LYS A 124 -24.52 26.26 3.61
N LEU A 125 -24.76 25.43 4.61
CA LEU A 125 -23.75 24.61 5.25
C LEU A 125 -23.29 23.49 4.32
N ILE A 126 -22.01 23.16 4.37
CA ILE A 126 -21.40 22.11 3.55
C ILE A 126 -20.92 21.01 4.49
N PRO A 127 -21.39 19.76 4.32
CA PRO A 127 -20.94 18.64 5.14
C PRO A 127 -19.46 18.35 4.95
N ALA A 128 -18.76 18.07 6.03
CA ALA A 128 -17.39 17.55 5.99
C ALA A 128 -17.37 16.14 5.40
N ALA A 129 -16.28 15.79 4.71
CA ALA A 129 -16.05 14.45 4.21
C ALA A 129 -15.05 13.73 5.09
N THR A 130 -15.33 12.50 5.52
CA THR A 130 -14.34 11.68 6.23
C THR A 130 -13.12 11.49 5.35
N MET A 131 -11.94 11.81 5.89
CA MET A 131 -10.66 11.55 5.25
C MET A 131 -10.20 10.12 5.53
N THR A 132 -9.45 9.55 4.61
CA THR A 132 -8.80 8.24 4.78
C THR A 132 -7.32 8.37 4.47
N THR A 133 -6.48 7.63 5.21
CA THR A 133 -5.10 7.35 4.84
C THR A 133 -5.08 6.16 3.89
N ASP A 134 -4.31 6.23 2.81
CA ASP A 134 -4.31 5.20 1.77
C ASP A 134 -3.91 3.84 2.34
N PHE A 135 -2.86 3.80 3.18
CA PHE A 135 -2.47 2.61 3.95
C PHE A 135 -1.99 3.00 5.35
N VAL A 136 -2.31 2.15 6.33
CA VAL A 136 -1.66 2.14 7.63
C VAL A 136 -1.07 0.74 7.82
N LEU A 137 0.25 0.65 7.89
CA LEU A 137 0.94 -0.62 8.07
C LEU A 137 1.15 -0.89 9.55
N LEU A 138 0.77 -2.08 10.01
CA LEU A 138 1.22 -2.59 11.29
C LEU A 138 2.56 -3.29 11.08
N LYS A 139 3.63 -2.75 11.61
CA LYS A 139 4.99 -3.27 11.42
C LYS A 139 5.60 -3.70 12.74
N ARG A 140 6.45 -4.71 12.68
CA ARG A 140 7.34 -5.05 13.77
C ARG A 140 8.63 -4.24 13.63
N ASP A 141 8.91 -3.41 14.62
CA ASP A 141 10.20 -2.72 14.71
C ASP A 141 11.29 -3.75 15.05
N ILE A 142 12.27 -3.89 14.18
CA ILE A 142 13.35 -4.88 14.30
C ILE A 142 14.23 -4.60 15.54
N ARG A 143 14.36 -3.32 15.94
CA ARG A 143 15.24 -2.93 17.05
C ARG A 143 14.58 -3.12 18.41
N SER A 144 13.34 -2.69 18.54
CA SER A 144 12.59 -2.77 19.81
C SER A 144 11.76 -4.05 19.96
N GLY A 145 11.50 -4.77 18.86
CA GLY A 145 10.57 -5.89 18.80
C GLY A 145 9.10 -5.49 18.98
N GLN A 146 8.81 -4.20 19.12
CA GLN A 146 7.46 -3.69 19.32
C GLN A 146 6.71 -3.54 17.99
N ASN A 147 5.38 -3.60 18.08
CA ASN A 147 4.53 -3.30 16.94
C ASN A 147 4.32 -1.79 16.84
N VAL A 148 4.55 -1.23 15.67
CA VAL A 148 4.37 0.20 15.37
C VAL A 148 3.46 0.39 14.18
N LEU A 149 2.69 1.49 14.19
CA LEU A 149 1.91 1.90 13.03
C LEU A 149 2.75 2.80 12.14
N GLN A 150 2.67 2.57 10.83
CA GLN A 150 3.30 3.40 9.82
C GLN A 150 2.26 3.84 8.79
N PRO A 151 1.76 5.08 8.89
CA PRO A 151 0.83 5.62 7.91
C PRO A 151 1.54 5.99 6.61
N ILE A 152 0.90 5.64 5.49
CA ILE A 152 1.42 5.85 4.12
C ILE A 152 0.38 6.62 3.31
N TYR A 153 0.81 7.72 2.73
CA TYR A 153 0.08 8.49 1.74
C TYR A 153 0.62 8.14 0.35
N TYR A 154 -0.19 7.49 -0.48
CA TYR A 154 0.20 7.16 -1.84
C TYR A 154 -0.36 8.18 -2.83
N LYS A 155 0.52 8.77 -3.65
CA LYS A 155 0.08 9.68 -4.71
C LYS A 155 1.09 9.72 -5.84
N PRO A 156 0.67 9.55 -7.12
CA PRO A 156 1.57 9.74 -8.25
C PRO A 156 2.24 11.12 -8.21
N SER A 157 3.53 11.17 -8.51
CA SER A 157 4.33 12.40 -8.51
C SER A 157 3.72 13.49 -9.40
N SER A 158 3.05 13.08 -10.49
CA SER A 158 2.34 13.98 -11.41
C SER A 158 1.19 14.78 -10.75
N GLU A 159 0.60 14.27 -9.67
CA GLU A 159 -0.48 14.96 -8.94
C GLU A 159 0.01 16.16 -8.12
N PHE A 160 1.32 16.23 -7.84
CA PHE A 160 1.97 17.37 -7.21
C PHE A 160 2.61 18.35 -8.21
N CYS A 161 2.62 18.01 -9.49
CA CYS A 161 3.28 18.81 -10.53
C CYS A 161 2.27 19.62 -11.32
N ARG A 162 2.46 20.97 -11.36
CA ARG A 162 1.62 21.90 -12.12
C ARG A 162 1.72 21.72 -13.64
N LYS A 163 2.75 21.05 -14.14
CA LYS A 163 2.91 20.80 -15.59
C LYS A 163 1.83 19.87 -16.14
N ASN A 164 1.37 18.92 -15.32
CA ASN A 164 0.45 17.85 -15.73
C ASN A 164 -0.93 17.97 -15.08
N THR A 165 -1.10 18.90 -14.15
CA THR A 165 -2.31 19.00 -13.32
C THR A 165 -2.67 20.48 -13.08
N SER A 166 -3.96 20.81 -13.08
CA SER A 166 -4.39 22.18 -12.82
C SER A 166 -3.91 22.68 -11.44
N ALA A 167 -3.55 23.96 -11.33
CA ALA A 167 -3.06 24.54 -10.09
C ALA A 167 -4.05 24.34 -8.91
N GLN A 168 -5.35 24.40 -9.19
CA GLN A 168 -6.39 24.17 -8.17
C GLN A 168 -6.39 22.71 -7.65
N LYS A 169 -6.17 21.72 -8.55
CA LYS A 169 -6.08 20.31 -8.16
C LYS A 169 -4.83 20.06 -7.31
N VAL A 170 -3.68 20.64 -7.70
CA VAL A 170 -2.44 20.56 -6.90
C VAL A 170 -2.65 21.15 -5.51
N ILE A 171 -3.24 22.35 -5.40
CA ILE A 171 -3.51 22.98 -4.11
C ILE A 171 -4.42 22.10 -3.22
N ARG A 172 -5.45 21.46 -3.80
CA ARG A 172 -6.33 20.55 -3.06
C ARG A 172 -5.59 19.30 -2.58
N THR A 173 -4.77 18.69 -3.45
CA THR A 173 -3.95 17.53 -3.11
C THR A 173 -2.99 17.87 -1.97
N MET A 174 -2.26 18.98 -2.07
CA MET A 174 -1.36 19.47 -1.04
C MET A 174 -2.09 19.75 0.29
N SER A 175 -3.27 20.39 0.23
CA SER A 175 -4.04 20.70 1.45
C SER A 175 -4.50 19.42 2.16
N LYS A 176 -4.96 18.41 1.41
CA LYS A 176 -5.32 17.10 1.99
C LYS A 176 -4.13 16.44 2.66
N PHE A 177 -3.00 16.38 1.96
CA PHE A 177 -1.76 15.80 2.48
C PHE A 177 -1.34 16.50 3.79
N GLN A 178 -1.34 17.85 3.82
CA GLN A 178 -0.94 18.62 5.01
C GLN A 178 -1.88 18.39 6.21
N ILE A 179 -3.20 18.24 5.98
CA ILE A 179 -4.16 17.95 7.05
C ILE A 179 -3.91 16.53 7.60
N GLU A 180 -3.70 15.57 6.72
CA GLU A 180 -3.42 14.19 7.08
C GLU A 180 -2.08 14.06 7.82
N GLN A 181 -1.06 14.76 7.36
CA GLN A 181 0.25 14.84 8.01
C GLN A 181 0.12 15.42 9.42
N ALA A 182 -0.57 16.56 9.58
CA ALA A 182 -0.79 17.18 10.89
C ALA A 182 -1.56 16.25 11.86
N TYR A 183 -2.54 15.49 11.34
CA TYR A 183 -3.26 14.51 12.15
C TYR A 183 -2.31 13.42 12.67
N TRP A 184 -1.50 12.81 11.81
CA TRP A 184 -0.60 11.73 12.21
C TRP A 184 0.53 12.23 13.13
N GLU A 185 1.09 13.41 12.87
CA GLU A 185 2.10 14.04 13.73
C GLU A 185 1.55 14.34 15.14
N ASN A 186 0.32 14.85 15.25
CA ASN A 186 -0.35 15.07 16.54
C ASN A 186 -0.57 13.76 17.31
N ASN A 187 -0.67 12.63 16.62
CA ASN A 187 -0.80 11.30 17.22
C ASN A 187 0.56 10.58 17.41
N GLY A 188 1.68 11.26 17.18
CA GLY A 188 3.03 10.74 17.39
C GLY A 188 3.56 9.86 16.26
N TYR A 189 2.95 9.90 15.08
CA TYR A 189 3.37 9.13 13.89
C TYR A 189 3.82 10.04 12.76
N SER A 190 4.79 9.58 11.96
CA SER A 190 5.22 10.28 10.75
C SER A 190 4.50 9.70 9.53
N LEU A 191 3.75 10.55 8.81
CA LEU A 191 3.14 10.17 7.53
C LEU A 191 4.21 10.06 6.45
N ILE A 192 4.33 8.89 5.83
CA ILE A 192 5.27 8.65 4.74
C ILE A 192 4.56 8.84 3.40
N GLN A 193 5.14 9.67 2.55
CA GLN A 193 4.67 9.84 1.18
C GLN A 193 5.34 8.80 0.28
N CYS A 194 4.52 8.07 -0.50
CA CYS A 194 4.96 7.15 -1.54
C CYS A 194 4.39 7.57 -2.91
N ASP A 195 5.15 7.27 -3.96
CA ASP A 195 4.76 7.46 -5.35
C ASP A 195 5.24 6.28 -6.22
N GLU A 196 5.09 6.40 -7.53
CA GLU A 196 5.52 5.39 -8.50
C GLU A 196 7.02 5.10 -8.50
N ASN A 197 7.85 6.00 -7.94
CA ASN A 197 9.30 5.87 -7.89
C ASN A 197 9.80 5.29 -6.54
N THR A 198 8.90 5.10 -5.58
CA THR A 198 9.25 4.62 -4.24
C THR A 198 9.76 3.18 -4.27
N PHE A 199 9.25 2.36 -5.19
CA PHE A 199 9.61 0.95 -5.32
C PHE A 199 10.38 0.69 -6.62
N ASN A 200 11.32 -0.26 -6.56
CA ASN A 200 12.01 -0.73 -7.76
C ASN A 200 11.00 -1.44 -8.69
N SER A 201 10.93 -1.01 -9.95
CA SER A 201 9.96 -1.53 -10.93
C SER A 201 10.16 -3.01 -11.24
N ASN A 202 11.43 -3.48 -11.32
CA ASN A 202 11.73 -4.89 -11.53
C ASN A 202 11.28 -5.72 -10.32
N LYS A 203 11.55 -5.24 -9.09
CA LYS A 203 11.07 -5.91 -7.87
C LYS A 203 9.56 -6.03 -7.87
N THR A 204 8.86 -4.94 -8.15
CA THR A 204 7.39 -4.95 -8.20
C THR A 204 6.86 -5.90 -9.28
N TYR A 205 7.49 -5.92 -10.47
CA TYR A 205 7.15 -6.85 -11.54
C TYR A 205 7.35 -8.31 -11.10
N ASN A 206 8.50 -8.62 -10.51
CA ASN A 206 8.83 -9.96 -10.04
C ASN A 206 7.85 -10.42 -8.95
N LEU A 207 7.55 -9.55 -7.97
CA LEU A 207 6.62 -9.86 -6.90
C LEU A 207 5.20 -10.14 -7.41
N LYS A 208 4.72 -9.39 -8.42
CA LYS A 208 3.44 -9.67 -9.09
C LYS A 208 3.42 -11.07 -9.67
N TRP A 209 4.47 -11.44 -10.41
CA TRP A 209 4.58 -12.76 -11.03
C TRP A 209 4.75 -13.89 -10.00
N LEU A 210 5.63 -13.70 -9.01
CA LEU A 210 5.86 -14.71 -7.96
C LEU A 210 4.61 -14.99 -7.13
N ARG A 211 3.80 -13.96 -6.90
CA ARG A 211 2.56 -14.06 -6.13
C ARG A 211 1.47 -14.88 -6.82
N GLU A 212 1.56 -15.10 -8.14
CA GLU A 212 0.57 -15.88 -8.90
C GLU A 212 0.43 -17.33 -8.39
N CYS A 213 1.47 -17.91 -7.78
CA CYS A 213 1.41 -19.24 -7.18
C CYS A 213 0.24 -19.41 -6.19
N TYR A 214 -0.13 -18.35 -5.48
CA TYR A 214 -1.24 -18.38 -4.53
C TYR A 214 -2.63 -18.48 -5.16
N GLN A 215 -2.74 -18.37 -6.48
CA GLN A 215 -3.98 -18.69 -7.21
C GLN A 215 -4.13 -20.18 -7.47
N HIS A 216 -3.09 -20.99 -7.18
CA HIS A 216 -2.97 -22.41 -7.46
C HIS A 216 -2.62 -23.22 -6.20
N LEU A 217 -3.37 -23.01 -5.11
CA LEU A 217 -3.07 -23.58 -3.79
C LEU A 217 -2.93 -25.11 -3.80
N SER A 218 -3.73 -25.81 -4.60
CA SER A 218 -3.63 -27.28 -4.75
C SER A 218 -2.29 -27.73 -5.31
N SER A 219 -1.66 -26.91 -6.14
CA SER A 219 -0.32 -27.20 -6.69
C SER A 219 0.79 -26.92 -5.68
N LEU A 220 0.51 -26.18 -4.62
CA LEU A 220 1.45 -25.87 -3.53
C LEU A 220 1.38 -26.88 -2.38
N ASP A 221 0.39 -27.76 -2.40
CA ASP A 221 0.20 -28.80 -1.39
C ASP A 221 1.01 -30.04 -1.77
N VAL A 222 2.24 -30.08 -1.29
CA VAL A 222 3.19 -31.19 -1.49
C VAL A 222 3.82 -31.60 -0.16
N PRO A 223 4.27 -32.86 -0.02
CA PRO A 223 5.04 -33.30 1.13
C PRO A 223 6.26 -32.39 1.38
N GLU A 224 6.56 -32.12 2.64
CA GLU A 224 7.65 -31.21 3.05
C GLU A 224 9.03 -31.69 2.58
N ASP A 225 9.26 -33.00 2.58
CA ASP A 225 10.48 -33.63 2.09
C ASP A 225 10.66 -33.42 0.58
N LEU A 226 9.56 -33.48 -0.19
CA LEU A 226 9.58 -33.20 -1.63
C LEU A 226 9.85 -31.71 -1.90
N TYR A 227 9.23 -30.82 -1.13
CA TYR A 227 9.49 -29.38 -1.24
C TYR A 227 10.95 -29.05 -0.88
N THR A 228 11.49 -29.62 0.18
CA THR A 228 12.89 -29.47 0.57
C THR A 228 13.83 -30.00 -0.52
N SER A 229 13.55 -31.16 -1.09
CA SER A 229 14.32 -31.73 -2.20
C SER A 229 14.30 -30.80 -3.45
N LEU A 230 13.17 -30.17 -3.72
CA LEU A 230 13.06 -29.19 -4.80
C LEU A 230 13.94 -27.96 -4.55
N LEU A 231 13.92 -27.41 -3.33
CA LEU A 231 14.77 -26.26 -2.97
C LEU A 231 16.26 -26.58 -3.12
N LEU A 232 16.68 -27.75 -2.65
CA LEU A 232 18.06 -28.21 -2.77
C LEU A 232 18.45 -28.37 -4.25
N THR A 233 17.63 -29.05 -5.04
CA THR A 233 17.84 -29.26 -6.48
C THR A 233 17.96 -27.93 -7.22
N LEU A 234 17.06 -26.99 -6.99
CA LEU A 234 17.09 -25.67 -7.64
C LEU A 234 18.33 -24.87 -7.22
N THR A 235 18.67 -24.89 -5.93
CA THR A 235 19.85 -24.19 -5.42
C THR A 235 21.14 -24.75 -6.05
N GLU A 236 21.28 -26.07 -6.12
CA GLU A 236 22.43 -26.70 -6.71
C GLU A 236 22.51 -26.45 -8.23
N ASN A 237 21.38 -26.52 -8.94
CA ASN A 237 21.34 -26.26 -10.38
C ASN A 237 21.79 -24.83 -10.70
N VAL A 238 21.30 -23.83 -9.96
CA VAL A 238 21.69 -22.43 -10.20
C VAL A 238 23.18 -22.22 -9.92
N ARG A 239 23.76 -22.93 -8.94
CA ARG A 239 25.19 -22.84 -8.60
C ARG A 239 26.08 -23.57 -9.61
N SER A 240 25.71 -24.78 -10.02
CA SER A 240 26.52 -25.63 -10.91
C SER A 240 26.38 -25.24 -12.39
N MET A 241 25.22 -24.67 -12.76
CA MET A 241 24.89 -24.26 -14.12
C MET A 241 24.43 -22.81 -14.20
N PRO A 242 25.26 -21.81 -13.82
CA PRO A 242 24.86 -20.42 -13.67
C PRO A 242 24.48 -19.73 -14.98
N THR A 243 24.79 -20.27 -16.11
CA THR A 243 24.47 -19.75 -17.46
C THR A 243 23.20 -20.32 -18.05
N GLU A 244 22.66 -21.39 -17.44
CA GLU A 244 21.44 -22.02 -17.92
C GLU A 244 20.22 -21.16 -17.63
N THR A 245 19.25 -21.23 -18.55
CA THR A 245 17.97 -20.46 -18.38
C THR A 245 17.17 -21.00 -17.22
N LEU A 246 16.39 -20.13 -16.59
CA LEU A 246 15.47 -20.54 -15.53
C LEU A 246 14.54 -21.67 -16.00
N LYS A 247 14.05 -21.61 -17.26
CA LYS A 247 13.22 -22.67 -17.84
C LYS A 247 13.92 -24.00 -17.82
N SER A 248 15.20 -24.08 -18.29
CA SER A 248 16.00 -25.31 -18.29
C SER A 248 16.17 -25.84 -16.87
N GLN A 249 16.45 -24.99 -15.90
CA GLN A 249 16.64 -25.38 -14.50
C GLN A 249 15.34 -25.94 -13.87
N LEU A 250 14.18 -25.31 -14.17
CA LEU A 250 12.89 -25.84 -13.72
C LEU A 250 12.54 -27.18 -14.38
N GLN A 251 12.82 -27.35 -15.69
CA GLN A 251 12.64 -28.61 -16.42
C GLN A 251 13.52 -29.71 -15.85
N PHE A 252 14.77 -29.42 -15.54
CA PHE A 252 15.68 -30.39 -14.93
C PHE A 252 15.15 -30.82 -13.54
N ALA A 253 14.74 -29.89 -12.69
CA ALA A 253 14.19 -30.21 -11.39
C ALA A 253 12.90 -31.05 -11.51
N ALA A 254 12.01 -30.71 -12.44
CA ALA A 254 10.78 -31.47 -12.71
C ALA A 254 11.08 -32.91 -13.09
N THR A 255 12.03 -33.13 -13.99
CA THR A 255 12.47 -34.48 -14.43
C THR A 255 13.10 -35.25 -13.27
N THR A 256 14.03 -34.60 -12.53
CA THR A 256 14.77 -35.25 -11.42
C THR A 256 13.85 -35.72 -10.31
N LEU A 257 12.82 -34.91 -9.98
CA LEU A 257 11.89 -35.20 -8.88
C LEU A 257 10.59 -35.88 -9.34
N ASN A 258 10.48 -36.22 -10.62
CA ASN A 258 9.28 -36.78 -11.24
C ASN A 258 8.01 -35.96 -10.93
N MET A 259 8.10 -34.65 -11.14
CA MET A 259 7.03 -33.67 -10.90
C MET A 259 6.57 -33.03 -12.20
N GLU A 260 5.32 -32.54 -12.21
CA GLU A 260 4.83 -31.71 -13.31
C GLU A 260 5.56 -30.35 -13.35
N LEU A 261 6.00 -29.93 -14.55
CA LEU A 261 6.73 -28.66 -14.71
C LEU A 261 5.95 -27.46 -14.18
N VAL A 262 4.64 -27.42 -14.37
CA VAL A 262 3.76 -26.34 -13.90
C VAL A 262 3.76 -26.30 -12.38
N GLN A 263 3.70 -27.47 -11.73
CA GLN A 263 3.77 -27.56 -10.27
C GLN A 263 5.13 -27.06 -9.73
N VAL A 264 6.22 -27.49 -10.35
CA VAL A 264 7.58 -27.01 -10.01
C VAL A 264 7.68 -25.48 -10.16
N MET A 265 7.06 -24.90 -11.20
CA MET A 265 7.04 -23.45 -11.39
C MET A 265 6.30 -22.73 -10.25
N TYR A 266 5.13 -23.22 -9.82
CA TYR A 266 4.42 -22.60 -8.69
C TYR A 266 5.15 -22.76 -7.37
N LEU A 267 5.78 -23.88 -7.12
CA LEU A 267 6.62 -24.10 -5.94
C LEU A 267 7.88 -23.21 -5.96
N PHE A 268 8.50 -23.03 -7.12
CA PHE A 268 9.58 -22.06 -7.31
C PHE A 268 9.11 -20.65 -7.01
N GLN A 269 7.96 -20.24 -7.55
CA GLN A 269 7.39 -18.91 -7.26
C GLN A 269 7.14 -18.73 -5.76
N LYS A 270 6.56 -19.73 -5.07
CA LYS A 270 6.39 -19.73 -3.62
C LYS A 270 7.73 -19.60 -2.90
N ALA A 271 8.72 -20.39 -3.29
CA ALA A 271 10.03 -20.37 -2.67
C ALA A 271 10.72 -19.01 -2.76
N CYS A 272 10.67 -18.37 -3.92
CA CYS A 272 11.21 -17.02 -4.12
C CYS A 272 10.39 -15.96 -3.38
N TYR A 273 9.07 -16.06 -3.39
CA TYR A 273 8.19 -15.09 -2.72
C TYR A 273 8.36 -15.12 -1.21
N THR A 274 8.52 -16.31 -0.62
CA THR A 274 8.73 -16.51 0.82
C THR A 274 10.19 -16.37 1.26
N ASN A 275 11.08 -16.09 0.32
CA ASN A 275 12.53 -16.02 0.54
C ASN A 275 13.16 -17.36 1.00
N ALA A 276 12.49 -18.49 0.78
CA ALA A 276 13.07 -19.82 0.97
C ALA A 276 14.14 -20.12 -0.09
N LEU A 277 14.01 -19.54 -1.29
CA LEU A 277 15.05 -19.46 -2.31
C LEU A 277 15.39 -17.98 -2.55
N PRO A 278 16.43 -17.43 -1.92
CA PRO A 278 16.77 -16.02 -1.99
C PRO A 278 17.33 -15.63 -3.34
N ILE A 279 16.64 -14.75 -4.05
CA ILE A 279 16.98 -14.24 -5.37
C ILE A 279 17.07 -12.72 -5.37
N ASP A 280 17.83 -12.14 -6.30
CA ASP A 280 17.85 -10.68 -6.47
C ASP A 280 16.58 -10.21 -7.20
N LEU A 281 15.62 -9.77 -6.43
CA LEU A 281 14.36 -9.22 -6.95
C LEU A 281 14.53 -7.92 -7.72
N ASN A 282 15.66 -7.22 -7.64
CA ASN A 282 15.91 -6.01 -8.42
C ASN A 282 16.30 -6.32 -9.88
N VAL A 283 16.66 -7.56 -10.18
CA VAL A 283 16.86 -8.05 -11.53
C VAL A 283 15.60 -8.75 -12.01
N LYS A 284 15.11 -8.37 -13.20
CA LYS A 284 13.88 -8.95 -13.76
C LYS A 284 14.02 -10.45 -13.98
N ILE A 285 13.10 -11.23 -13.40
CA ILE A 285 13.01 -12.68 -13.59
C ILE A 285 12.38 -12.96 -14.95
N GLU A 286 13.08 -13.73 -15.79
CA GLU A 286 12.64 -14.11 -17.14
C GLU A 286 12.99 -15.58 -17.39
N LEU A 287 12.02 -16.37 -17.84
CA LEU A 287 12.21 -17.84 -18.02
C LEU A 287 13.34 -18.21 -18.97
N TYR A 288 13.68 -17.33 -19.91
CA TYR A 288 14.74 -17.54 -20.92
C TYR A 288 16.09 -16.94 -20.53
N ARG A 289 16.22 -16.45 -19.29
CA ARG A 289 17.49 -15.94 -18.74
C ARG A 289 17.90 -16.75 -17.51
N PRO A 290 19.21 -16.74 -17.18
CA PRO A 290 19.69 -17.30 -15.92
C PRO A 290 19.07 -16.59 -14.72
N LEU A 291 18.93 -17.32 -13.60
CA LEU A 291 18.47 -16.80 -12.34
C LEU A 291 19.64 -16.23 -11.52
N ASN A 292 19.45 -15.06 -10.90
CA ASN A 292 20.44 -14.45 -10.02
C ASN A 292 20.12 -14.77 -8.56
N LEU A 293 20.88 -15.66 -7.92
CA LEU A 293 20.80 -15.89 -6.49
C LEU A 293 21.55 -14.80 -5.72
N ILE A 294 21.06 -14.46 -4.54
CA ILE A 294 21.82 -13.65 -3.58
C ILE A 294 22.87 -14.57 -2.94
N VAL A 295 24.13 -14.38 -3.32
CA VAL A 295 25.26 -15.12 -2.76
C VAL A 295 25.52 -14.60 -1.35
N GLY A 296 25.39 -15.45 -0.32
CA GLY A 296 25.74 -15.12 1.06
C GLY A 296 24.64 -15.21 2.11
N SER A 297 23.42 -15.64 1.77
CA SER A 297 22.31 -15.76 2.73
C SER A 297 22.14 -17.15 3.38
N TYR A 298 23.07 -18.08 3.15
CA TYR A 298 23.08 -19.34 3.89
C TYR A 298 24.11 -19.18 5.02
N ALA A 299 23.60 -18.92 6.23
CA ALA A 299 24.36 -19.17 7.44
C ALA A 299 24.67 -20.66 7.49
N ASP A 300 25.95 -20.97 7.67
CA ASP A 300 26.46 -22.31 7.95
C ASP A 300 25.79 -22.94 9.16
#